data_f2bc72d327f7d7853e1c568a1ac4d6f3
#
_entry.id   f2bc72d327f7d7853e1c568a1ac4d6f3
#
_cell.length_a   1.000
_cell.length_b   1.000
_cell.length_c   1.000
_cell.angle_alpha   90.00
_cell.angle_beta   90.00
_cell.angle_gamma   90.00
#
_symmetry.space_group_name_H-M   'P 1'
#
loop_
_entity.id
_entity.type
_entity.pdbx_description
1 polymer ?
#
loop_
_entity_poly.entity_id
_entity_poly.type
_entity_poly.pdbx_seq_one_letter_code
_entity_poly.pdbx_strand_id
1 'polypeptide(L)'
;MNYDGMIYRPPSEAYSLILQVMVGCAHNHCTFCTMYKEKSFHVKPLREVEEDLKEARSYYGNRSLRIFLADGDALVLSQEKLCTILRLCRQYFPKTERITSYGTAQDILRKSKEELQELHELGLDMIYLGAESGSPEILEHIHKGVTVEEYVRAAERLRGTGI
;
A
#
# COMPACT_ATOMS: atom_id res chain seq x y z
N MET A 1 16.54 -1.29 9.13
CA MET A 1 15.44 -0.78 8.26
C MET A 1 15.59 0.72 8.13
N ASN A 2 15.69 1.19 6.93
CA ASN A 2 15.96 2.60 6.66
C ASN A 2 14.66 3.32 6.25
N TYR A 3 14.03 4.01 7.21
CA TYR A 3 12.82 4.80 6.97
C TYR A 3 13.19 6.23 6.59
N ASP A 4 12.55 6.73 5.53
CA ASP A 4 12.63 8.13 5.13
C ASP A 4 11.44 8.89 5.73
N GLY A 5 11.75 9.71 6.74
CA GLY A 5 10.79 10.51 7.49
C GLY A 5 9.84 9.70 8.38
N MET A 6 8.79 10.37 8.85
CA MET A 6 7.79 9.74 9.73
C MET A 6 6.92 8.76 8.96
N ILE A 7 6.70 7.58 9.53
CA ILE A 7 5.89 6.53 8.95
C ILE A 7 4.50 6.50 9.60
N TYR A 8 3.48 6.41 8.76
CA TYR A 8 2.09 6.31 9.19
C TYR A 8 1.51 4.94 8.83
N ARG A 9 0.65 4.41 9.68
CA ARG A 9 -0.04 3.14 9.51
C ARG A 9 -1.43 3.17 10.15
N PRO A 10 -2.38 2.35 9.72
CA PRO A 10 -3.65 2.20 10.41
C PRO A 10 -3.44 1.60 11.82
N PRO A 11 -4.29 1.93 12.81
CA PRO A 11 -4.18 1.32 14.16
C PRO A 11 -4.18 -0.21 14.15
N SER A 12 -4.91 -0.83 13.22
CA SER A 12 -4.95 -2.30 13.03
C SER A 12 -3.60 -2.91 12.62
N GLU A 13 -2.67 -2.11 12.11
CA GLU A 13 -1.31 -2.50 11.73
C GLU A 13 -0.24 -2.11 12.77
N ALA A 14 -0.65 -1.80 14.01
CA ALA A 14 0.25 -1.38 15.09
C ALA A 14 1.41 -2.37 15.36
N TYR A 15 1.16 -3.67 15.14
CA TYR A 15 2.13 -4.74 15.37
C TYR A 15 2.69 -5.35 14.08
N SER A 16 2.38 -4.79 12.94
CA SER A 16 2.91 -5.25 11.65
C SER A 16 4.33 -4.77 11.42
N LEU A 17 5.12 -5.58 10.74
CA LEU A 17 6.37 -5.12 10.14
C LEU A 17 6.03 -4.07 9.08
N ILE A 18 6.56 -2.87 9.24
CA ILE A 18 6.37 -1.82 8.26
C ILE A 18 7.49 -1.91 7.24
N LEU A 19 7.13 -2.11 5.99
CA LEU A 19 8.06 -2.10 4.87
C LEU A 19 7.78 -0.88 4.00
N GLN A 20 8.66 0.13 4.08
CA GLN A 20 8.52 1.33 3.26
C GLN A 20 8.97 1.02 1.82
N VAL A 21 8.00 0.96 0.91
CA VAL A 21 8.25 0.64 -0.52
C VAL A 21 8.25 1.86 -1.42
N MET A 22 7.79 2.98 -0.88
CA MET A 22 7.85 4.32 -1.46
C MET A 22 7.95 5.34 -0.35
N VAL A 23 8.24 6.57 -0.69
CA VAL A 23 8.25 7.73 0.21
C VAL A 23 7.15 8.70 -0.20
N GLY A 24 6.34 9.13 0.75
CA GLY A 24 5.27 10.11 0.52
C GLY A 24 4.03 9.51 -0.14
N CYS A 25 3.22 10.38 -0.73
CA CYS A 25 1.98 10.06 -1.42
C CYS A 25 2.01 10.66 -2.83
N ALA A 26 1.69 9.86 -3.85
CA ALA A 26 1.70 10.28 -5.25
C ALA A 26 0.65 11.38 -5.52
N HIS A 27 -0.51 11.32 -4.86
CA HIS A 27 -1.54 12.35 -5.00
C HIS A 27 -1.19 13.63 -4.22
N ASN A 28 -0.96 13.53 -2.92
CA ASN A 28 -0.53 14.56 -1.96
C ASN A 28 -1.24 15.95 -2.03
N HIS A 29 -2.44 16.02 -2.64
CA HIS A 29 -3.22 17.26 -2.79
C HIS A 29 -4.35 17.41 -1.78
N CYS A 30 -4.72 16.34 -1.06
CA CYS A 30 -5.83 16.41 -0.08
C CYS A 30 -5.58 17.50 0.96
N THR A 31 -6.60 18.39 1.14
CA THR A 31 -6.47 19.57 2.02
C THR A 31 -6.42 19.21 3.50
N PHE A 32 -7.03 18.10 3.89
CA PHE A 32 -7.08 17.62 5.28
C PHE A 32 -5.86 16.79 5.69
N CYS A 33 -5.14 16.21 4.72
CA CYS A 33 -4.02 15.30 4.98
C CYS A 33 -2.72 16.07 5.20
N THR A 34 -2.09 15.87 6.36
CA THR A 34 -0.79 16.47 6.68
C THR A 34 0.36 15.45 6.68
N MET A 35 0.04 14.15 6.57
CA MET A 35 1.02 13.05 6.76
C MET A 35 2.22 13.10 5.81
N TYR A 36 1.99 13.50 4.56
CA TYR A 36 3.01 13.41 3.51
C TYR A 36 3.40 14.74 2.88
N LYS A 37 2.93 15.88 3.44
CA LYS A 37 3.17 17.22 2.85
C LYS A 37 4.65 17.59 2.75
N GLU A 38 5.45 17.14 3.70
CA GLU A 38 6.89 17.43 3.75
C GLU A 38 7.74 16.39 2.99
N LYS A 39 7.12 15.32 2.46
CA LYS A 39 7.82 14.26 1.74
C LYS A 39 7.75 14.46 0.23
N SER A 40 8.88 14.42 -0.44
CA SER A 40 8.95 14.33 -1.90
C SER A 40 8.64 12.89 -2.34
N PHE A 41 7.56 12.72 -3.12
CA PHE A 41 7.17 11.40 -3.59
C PHE A 41 8.27 10.76 -4.46
N HIS A 42 8.67 9.56 -4.09
CA HIS A 42 9.49 8.70 -4.94
C HIS A 42 9.33 7.23 -4.54
N VAL A 43 9.62 6.34 -5.49
CA VAL A 43 9.56 4.89 -5.29
C VAL A 43 10.93 4.41 -4.84
N LYS A 44 10.99 3.66 -3.73
CA LYS A 44 12.27 3.09 -3.26
C LYS A 44 12.83 2.08 -4.26
N PRO A 45 14.16 2.08 -4.49
CA PRO A 45 14.81 1.04 -5.27
C PRO A 45 14.59 -0.35 -4.66
N LEU A 46 14.37 -1.37 -5.49
CA LEU A 46 14.14 -2.75 -5.01
C LEU A 46 15.27 -3.26 -4.13
N ARG A 47 16.52 -2.84 -4.41
CA ARG A 47 17.68 -3.20 -3.58
C ARG A 47 17.51 -2.72 -2.15
N GLU A 48 17.04 -1.50 -1.93
CA GLU A 48 16.84 -0.94 -0.59
C GLU A 48 15.69 -1.67 0.14
N VAL A 49 14.60 -1.98 -0.57
CA VAL A 49 13.48 -2.76 -0.02
C VAL A 49 13.97 -4.16 0.41
N GLU A 50 14.83 -4.79 -0.38
CA GLU A 50 15.39 -6.09 -0.06
C GLU A 50 16.37 -6.01 1.13
N GLU A 51 17.20 -4.97 1.20
CA GLU A 51 18.09 -4.72 2.34
C GLU A 51 17.29 -4.54 3.65
N ASP A 52 16.17 -3.79 3.61
CA ASP A 52 15.27 -3.64 4.74
C ASP A 52 14.65 -4.99 5.17
N LEU A 53 14.26 -5.85 4.22
CA LEU A 53 13.76 -7.19 4.53
C LEU A 53 14.82 -8.11 5.14
N LYS A 54 16.07 -8.04 4.67
CA LYS A 54 17.21 -8.77 5.24
C LYS A 54 17.47 -8.37 6.69
N GLU A 55 17.47 -7.07 6.96
CA GLU A 55 17.65 -6.54 8.31
C GLU A 55 16.50 -6.98 9.22
N ALA A 56 15.25 -6.82 8.76
CA ALA A 56 14.08 -7.28 9.49
C ALA A 56 14.14 -8.78 9.78
N ARG A 57 14.57 -9.60 8.82
CA ARG A 57 14.76 -11.04 9.00
C ARG A 57 15.77 -11.37 10.08
N SER A 58 16.86 -10.62 10.15
CA SER A 58 17.88 -10.78 11.19
C SER A 58 17.33 -10.48 12.58
N TYR A 59 16.41 -9.51 12.70
CA TYR A 59 15.81 -9.11 13.97
C TYR A 59 14.65 -10.03 14.39
N TYR A 60 13.70 -10.30 13.49
CA TYR A 60 12.48 -11.07 13.79
C TYR A 60 12.66 -12.58 13.67
N GLY A 61 13.72 -13.05 13.02
CA GLY A 61 13.94 -14.46 12.77
C GLY A 61 12.83 -15.08 11.92
N ASN A 62 12.39 -16.29 12.27
CA ASN A 62 11.36 -17.06 11.54
C ASN A 62 9.95 -16.93 12.18
N ARG A 63 9.66 -15.80 12.79
CA ARG A 63 8.35 -15.56 13.41
C ARG A 63 7.28 -15.39 12.35
N SER A 64 6.05 -15.79 12.67
CA SER A 64 4.87 -15.34 11.94
C SER A 64 4.65 -13.86 12.22
N LEU A 65 4.38 -13.09 11.21
CA LEU A 65 4.13 -11.66 11.34
C LEU A 65 3.23 -11.16 10.19
N ARG A 66 2.69 -9.97 10.36
CA ARG A 66 1.99 -9.23 9.32
C ARG A 66 2.93 -8.19 8.75
N ILE A 67 2.78 -7.87 7.47
CA ILE A 67 3.57 -6.85 6.78
C ILE A 67 2.63 -5.76 6.28
N PHE A 68 2.97 -4.51 6.53
CA PHE A 68 2.29 -3.35 6.00
C PHE A 68 3.22 -2.62 5.03
N LEU A 69 2.81 -2.53 3.75
CA LEU A 69 3.55 -1.80 2.73
C LEU A 69 3.23 -0.30 2.86
N ALA A 70 4.20 0.49 3.24
CA ALA A 70 4.13 1.95 3.43
C ALA A 70 4.86 2.67 2.27
N ASP A 71 4.61 3.93 1.98
CA ASP A 71 3.84 4.98 2.65
C ASP A 71 2.41 5.07 2.09
N GLY A 72 2.16 6.07 1.19
CA GLY A 72 0.83 6.56 0.88
C GLY A 72 -0.07 5.62 0.09
N ASP A 73 0.46 4.91 -0.91
CA ASP A 73 -0.28 3.98 -1.76
C ASP A 73 0.66 3.06 -2.54
N ALA A 74 0.80 1.80 -2.12
CA ALA A 74 1.68 0.87 -2.82
C ALA A 74 1.14 0.43 -4.20
N LEU A 75 -0.16 0.61 -4.49
CA LEU A 75 -0.74 0.25 -5.79
C LEU A 75 -0.31 1.19 -6.92
N VAL A 76 0.25 2.36 -6.60
CA VAL A 76 0.86 3.26 -7.59
C VAL A 76 2.08 2.63 -8.27
N LEU A 77 2.70 1.65 -7.64
CA LEU A 77 3.83 0.92 -8.20
C LEU A 77 3.41 0.14 -9.47
N SER A 78 4.35 -0.02 -10.40
CA SER A 78 4.11 -0.93 -11.53
C SER A 78 3.81 -2.35 -11.03
N GLN A 79 3.01 -3.08 -11.81
CA GLN A 79 2.64 -4.47 -11.49
C GLN A 79 3.88 -5.32 -11.22
N GLU A 80 4.86 -5.28 -12.13
CA GLU A 80 6.12 -6.04 -12.01
C GLU A 80 6.84 -5.75 -10.69
N LYS A 81 6.95 -4.46 -10.33
CA LYS A 81 7.67 -4.05 -9.10
C LYS A 81 6.93 -4.51 -7.86
N LEU A 82 5.61 -4.35 -7.82
CA LEU A 82 4.80 -4.77 -6.69
C LEU A 82 4.82 -6.30 -6.52
N CYS A 83 4.68 -7.06 -7.61
CA CYS A 83 4.83 -8.52 -7.60
C CYS A 83 6.21 -8.95 -7.08
N THR A 84 7.28 -8.26 -7.48
CA THR A 84 8.63 -8.55 -6.99
C THR A 84 8.74 -8.30 -5.48
N ILE A 85 8.20 -7.20 -4.98
CA ILE A 85 8.18 -6.88 -3.54
C ILE A 85 7.41 -7.95 -2.75
N LEU A 86 6.24 -8.37 -3.23
CA LEU A 86 5.45 -9.41 -2.57
C LEU A 86 6.18 -10.75 -2.53
N ARG A 87 6.84 -11.15 -3.63
CA ARG A 87 7.68 -12.36 -3.65
C ARG A 87 8.85 -12.26 -2.66
N LEU A 88 9.52 -11.12 -2.57
CA LEU A 88 10.57 -10.89 -1.57
C LEU A 88 10.02 -10.98 -0.14
N CYS A 89 8.85 -10.40 0.15
CA CYS A 89 8.21 -10.54 1.46
C CYS A 89 7.99 -12.01 1.83
N ARG A 90 7.45 -12.83 0.91
CA ARG A 90 7.23 -14.26 1.13
C ARG A 90 8.54 -15.06 1.21
N GLN A 91 9.56 -14.68 0.46
CA GLN A 91 10.90 -15.30 0.51
C GLN A 91 11.57 -15.10 1.88
N TYR A 92 11.57 -13.86 2.37
CA TYR A 92 12.19 -13.53 3.66
C TYR A 92 11.32 -13.95 4.85
N PHE A 93 10.01 -13.92 4.71
CA PHE A 93 9.04 -14.26 5.76
C PHE A 93 7.99 -15.24 5.25
N PRO A 94 8.34 -16.52 5.07
CA PRO A 94 7.42 -17.53 4.51
C PRO A 94 6.19 -17.81 5.40
N LYS A 95 6.25 -17.43 6.69
CA LYS A 95 5.15 -17.54 7.65
C LYS A 95 4.36 -16.24 7.81
N THR A 96 4.44 -15.32 6.83
CA THR A 96 3.64 -14.09 6.86
C THR A 96 2.16 -14.41 6.89
N GLU A 97 1.45 -13.87 7.88
CA GLU A 97 0.01 -14.06 8.06
C GLU A 97 -0.78 -13.30 6.99
N ARG A 98 -0.40 -12.05 6.74
CA ARG A 98 -0.99 -11.21 5.70
C ARG A 98 -0.05 -10.07 5.31
N ILE A 99 -0.23 -9.58 4.08
CA ILE A 99 0.39 -8.35 3.61
C ILE A 99 -0.73 -7.36 3.27
N THR A 100 -0.59 -6.14 3.73
CA THR A 100 -1.59 -5.08 3.56
C THR A 100 -0.95 -3.79 3.09
N SER A 101 -1.74 -2.88 2.53
CA SER A 101 -1.29 -1.58 2.03
C SER A 101 -2.40 -0.54 2.13
N TYR A 102 -2.05 0.74 2.10
CA TYR A 102 -2.99 1.75 1.64
C TYR A 102 -3.20 1.63 0.13
N GLY A 103 -4.34 2.12 -0.35
CA GLY A 103 -4.66 2.24 -1.77
C GLY A 103 -5.64 3.36 -2.06
N THR A 104 -5.60 3.87 -3.29
CA THR A 104 -6.60 4.79 -3.82
C THR A 104 -7.52 4.11 -4.83
N ALA A 105 -8.72 4.64 -5.01
CA ALA A 105 -9.64 4.13 -6.04
C ALA A 105 -9.02 4.25 -7.44
N GLN A 106 -8.28 5.33 -7.70
CA GLN A 106 -7.61 5.55 -8.98
C GLN A 106 -6.59 4.46 -9.28
N ASP A 107 -5.73 4.10 -8.30
CA ASP A 107 -4.67 3.11 -8.52
C ASP A 107 -5.22 1.68 -8.57
N ILE A 108 -6.33 1.39 -7.87
CA ILE A 108 -7.09 0.15 -8.05
C ILE A 108 -7.64 0.07 -9.49
N LEU A 109 -8.22 1.16 -10.01
CA LEU A 109 -8.82 1.19 -11.34
C LEU A 109 -7.79 1.15 -12.48
N ARG A 110 -6.54 1.53 -12.23
CA ARG A 110 -5.42 1.39 -13.19
C ARG A 110 -5.01 -0.06 -13.40
N LYS A 111 -5.33 -0.95 -12.46
CA LYS A 111 -5.02 -2.37 -12.56
C LYS A 111 -6.20 -3.17 -13.10
N SER A 112 -5.91 -4.19 -13.91
CA SER A 112 -6.92 -5.14 -14.33
C SER A 112 -7.36 -6.03 -13.18
N LYS A 113 -8.44 -6.76 -13.35
CA LYS A 113 -8.91 -7.73 -12.35
C LYS A 113 -7.90 -8.87 -12.17
N GLU A 114 -7.29 -9.31 -13.27
CA GLU A 114 -6.27 -10.35 -13.32
C GLU A 114 -4.99 -9.90 -12.60
N GLU A 115 -4.57 -8.65 -12.78
CA GLU A 115 -3.43 -8.07 -12.06
C GLU A 115 -3.69 -8.03 -10.55
N LEU A 116 -4.89 -7.66 -10.11
CA LEU A 116 -5.27 -7.66 -8.69
C LEU A 116 -5.32 -9.09 -8.13
N GLN A 117 -5.83 -10.07 -8.89
CA GLN A 117 -5.79 -11.48 -8.51
C GLN A 117 -4.35 -12.00 -8.35
N GLU A 118 -3.45 -11.65 -9.29
CA GLU A 118 -2.03 -11.99 -9.17
C GLU A 118 -1.42 -11.41 -7.88
N LEU A 119 -1.74 -10.16 -7.54
CA LEU A 119 -1.26 -9.55 -6.30
C LEU A 119 -1.77 -10.31 -5.07
N HIS A 120 -3.04 -10.73 -5.07
CA HIS A 120 -3.60 -11.55 -4.00
C HIS A 120 -2.89 -12.90 -3.88
N GLU A 121 -2.68 -13.61 -5.00
CA GLU A 121 -1.97 -14.90 -5.03
C GLU A 121 -0.54 -14.78 -4.50
N LEU A 122 0.10 -13.62 -4.69
CA LEU A 122 1.41 -13.29 -4.13
C LEU A 122 1.36 -12.84 -2.67
N GLY A 123 0.16 -12.65 -2.11
CA GLY A 123 -0.07 -12.43 -0.68
C GLY A 123 -0.46 -11.00 -0.30
N LEU A 124 -0.92 -10.16 -1.24
CA LEU A 124 -1.61 -8.92 -0.89
C LEU A 124 -3.05 -9.26 -0.47
N ASP A 125 -3.32 -9.22 0.82
CA ASP A 125 -4.57 -9.74 1.37
C ASP A 125 -5.62 -8.66 1.61
N MET A 126 -5.21 -7.39 1.75
CA MET A 126 -6.14 -6.30 2.05
C MET A 126 -5.56 -4.93 1.68
N ILE A 127 -6.44 -4.06 1.22
CA ILE A 127 -6.16 -2.66 0.92
C ILE A 127 -7.00 -1.76 1.83
N TYR A 128 -6.35 -0.81 2.49
CA TYR A 128 -7.03 0.26 3.23
C TYR A 128 -7.35 1.39 2.25
N LEU A 129 -8.60 1.47 1.85
CA LEU A 129 -9.10 2.48 0.92
C LEU A 129 -9.69 3.68 1.67
N GLY A 130 -9.08 4.85 1.53
CA GLY A 130 -9.59 6.09 2.11
C GLY A 130 -10.74 6.66 1.28
N ALA A 131 -11.99 6.35 1.63
CA ALA A 131 -13.17 6.86 0.93
C ALA A 131 -13.51 8.31 1.32
N GLU A 132 -13.28 8.67 2.57
CA GLU A 132 -13.48 9.98 3.23
C GLU A 132 -14.94 10.42 3.25
N SER A 133 -15.65 10.48 2.10
CA SER A 133 -17.04 10.91 1.99
C SER A 133 -17.75 10.27 0.80
N GLY A 134 -19.07 10.12 0.93
CA GLY A 134 -19.98 9.81 -0.19
C GLY A 134 -20.61 11.06 -0.85
N SER A 135 -20.22 12.29 -0.45
CA SER A 135 -20.68 13.54 -1.09
C SER A 135 -19.67 14.02 -2.12
N PRO A 136 -20.07 14.20 -3.40
CA PRO A 136 -19.21 14.77 -4.43
C PRO A 136 -18.65 16.14 -4.04
N GLU A 137 -19.48 17.00 -3.43
CA GLU A 137 -19.09 18.35 -3.00
C GLU A 137 -17.99 18.31 -1.94
N ILE A 138 -18.07 17.38 -0.98
CA ILE A 138 -17.04 17.21 0.04
C ILE A 138 -15.75 16.68 -0.60
N LEU A 139 -15.83 15.70 -1.48
CA LEU A 139 -14.66 15.14 -2.17
C LEU A 139 -13.92 16.19 -2.99
N GLU A 140 -14.67 17.07 -3.67
CA GLU A 140 -14.09 18.20 -4.40
C GLU A 140 -13.45 19.20 -3.44
N HIS A 141 -14.16 19.60 -2.37
CA HIS A 141 -13.67 20.57 -1.38
C HIS A 141 -12.38 20.13 -0.70
N ILE A 142 -12.25 18.84 -0.39
CA ILE A 142 -11.04 18.29 0.23
C ILE A 142 -9.95 17.92 -0.79
N HIS A 143 -10.17 18.19 -2.07
CA HIS A 143 -9.25 17.86 -3.17
C HIS A 143 -8.83 16.39 -3.20
N LYS A 144 -9.81 15.49 -2.96
CA LYS A 144 -9.52 14.04 -2.92
C LYS A 144 -9.11 13.48 -4.28
N GLY A 145 -9.56 14.11 -5.38
CA GLY A 145 -9.24 13.70 -6.75
C GLY A 145 -9.90 12.41 -7.20
N VAL A 146 -10.92 11.94 -6.49
CA VAL A 146 -11.69 10.71 -6.76
C VAL A 146 -13.17 11.01 -6.65
N THR A 147 -13.99 10.46 -7.54
CA THR A 147 -15.45 10.57 -7.49
C THR A 147 -16.09 9.42 -6.73
N VAL A 148 -17.36 9.58 -6.34
CA VAL A 148 -18.13 8.51 -5.69
C VAL A 148 -18.27 7.29 -6.61
N GLU A 149 -18.47 7.51 -7.90
CA GLU A 149 -18.59 6.47 -8.91
C GLU A 149 -17.27 5.68 -9.06
N GLU A 150 -16.13 6.36 -8.96
CA GLU A 150 -14.81 5.71 -8.97
C GLU A 150 -14.62 4.81 -7.74
N TYR A 151 -15.09 5.21 -6.56
CA TYR A 151 -15.08 4.33 -5.39
C TYR A 151 -15.92 3.08 -5.60
N VAL A 152 -17.14 3.24 -6.13
CA VAL A 152 -18.03 2.09 -6.43
C VAL A 152 -17.35 1.15 -7.43
N ARG A 153 -16.82 1.69 -8.51
CA ARG A 153 -16.11 0.91 -9.54
C ARG A 153 -14.86 0.22 -8.99
N ALA A 154 -14.11 0.88 -8.11
CA ALA A 154 -12.94 0.27 -7.46
C ALA A 154 -13.34 -0.90 -6.56
N ALA A 155 -14.42 -0.75 -5.76
CA ALA A 155 -14.96 -1.84 -4.96
C ALA A 155 -15.46 -3.01 -5.82
N GLU A 156 -16.14 -2.73 -6.93
CA GLU A 156 -16.56 -3.75 -7.90
C GLU A 156 -15.36 -4.45 -8.56
N ARG A 157 -14.30 -3.70 -8.90
CA ARG A 157 -13.05 -4.24 -9.45
C ARG A 157 -12.39 -5.23 -8.50
N LEU A 158 -12.38 -4.93 -7.20
CA LEU A 158 -11.81 -5.80 -6.17
C LEU A 158 -12.68 -7.04 -5.90
N ARG A 159 -13.99 -6.98 -6.22
CA ARG A 159 -14.89 -8.10 -5.94
C ARG A 159 -14.45 -9.37 -6.66
N GLY A 160 -14.20 -10.44 -5.88
CA GLY A 160 -13.79 -11.76 -6.35
C GLY A 160 -12.31 -11.84 -6.76
N THR A 161 -11.47 -10.86 -6.38
CA THR A 161 -10.00 -10.96 -6.54
C THR A 161 -9.33 -11.64 -5.34
N GLY A 162 -10.00 -11.65 -4.20
CA GLY A 162 -9.47 -12.16 -2.93
C GLY A 162 -8.93 -11.06 -2.00
N ILE A 163 -8.69 -9.83 -2.52
CA ILE A 163 -8.25 -8.67 -1.75
C ILE A 163 -9.44 -8.05 -1.00
#